data_171aa21ec0429ac1dff749650da0960b
#
_entry.id   171aa21ec0429ac1dff749650da0960b
#
_cell.length_a   1.000
_cell.length_b   1.000
_cell.length_c   1.000
_cell.angle_alpha   90.00
_cell.angle_beta   90.00
_cell.angle_gamma   90.00
#
_symmetry.space_group_name_H-M   'P 1'
#
loop_
_entity.id
_entity.type
_entity.pdbx_description
1 polymer ?
#
loop_
_entity_poly.entity_id
_entity_poly.type
_entity_poly.pdbx_seq_one_letter_code
_entity_poly.pdbx_strand_id
1 'polypeptide(L)'
;MDELKKVLAISVTGEQRRKAIEEFNAYLAGWGLTMPPAEILVQDFGLGDFKREGLIECWVANEIEAGYCGKFLFVFDGQTCPMHRHKTKHETFYIVHGSVSMTSKGETRVMKPGEVLPVPPGTPHGFQGLGPALLLEVSKTCFVDDNLFDNPRIPIGGNYQGP
;
A
#
# COMPACT_ATOMS: atom_id res chain seq x y z
N MET A 1 -2.75 -2.71 -20.63
CA MET A 1 -2.62 -3.90 -19.76
C MET A 1 -3.38 -3.59 -18.50
N ASP A 2 -4.13 -4.53 -17.97
CA ASP A 2 -4.89 -4.38 -16.74
C ASP A 2 -3.91 -4.10 -15.57
N GLU A 3 -4.12 -3.02 -14.83
CA GLU A 3 -3.23 -2.59 -13.75
C GLU A 3 -3.07 -3.68 -12.67
N LEU A 4 -4.15 -4.40 -12.36
CA LEU A 4 -4.10 -5.53 -11.43
C LEU A 4 -3.12 -6.62 -11.90
N LYS A 5 -3.09 -6.92 -13.21
CA LYS A 5 -2.15 -7.91 -13.76
C LYS A 5 -0.70 -7.46 -13.66
N LYS A 6 -0.42 -6.15 -13.78
CA LYS A 6 0.93 -5.62 -13.56
C LYS A 6 1.39 -5.87 -12.12
N VAL A 7 0.50 -5.62 -11.16
CA VAL A 7 0.81 -5.83 -9.73
C VAL A 7 0.98 -7.31 -9.41
N LEU A 8 0.10 -8.17 -9.94
CA LEU A 8 0.20 -9.62 -9.74
C LEU A 8 1.51 -10.21 -10.27
N ALA A 9 2.04 -9.67 -11.37
CA ALA A 9 3.28 -10.16 -11.99
C ALA A 9 4.52 -9.97 -11.11
N ILE A 10 4.46 -9.07 -10.13
CA ILE A 10 5.55 -8.74 -9.19
C ILE A 10 5.21 -9.09 -7.74
N SER A 11 4.04 -9.67 -7.51
CA SER A 11 3.60 -10.07 -6.17
C SER A 11 4.38 -11.27 -5.66
N VAL A 12 4.58 -11.31 -4.35
CA VAL A 12 5.11 -12.48 -3.65
C VAL A 12 4.23 -13.70 -3.91
N THR A 13 4.82 -14.83 -4.17
CA THR A 13 4.15 -16.08 -4.52
C THR A 13 4.51 -17.23 -3.56
N GLY A 14 3.92 -18.41 -3.80
CA GLY A 14 4.27 -19.64 -3.09
C GLY A 14 3.98 -19.60 -1.58
N GLU A 15 4.83 -20.25 -0.83
CA GLU A 15 4.67 -20.45 0.62
C GLU A 15 4.70 -19.15 1.42
N GLN A 16 5.53 -18.19 1.00
CA GLN A 16 5.60 -16.89 1.66
C GLN A 16 4.28 -16.12 1.53
N ARG A 17 3.67 -16.12 0.33
CA ARG A 17 2.35 -15.54 0.11
C ARG A 17 1.29 -16.21 0.98
N ARG A 18 1.27 -17.54 1.00
CA ARG A 18 0.30 -18.31 1.79
C ARG A 18 0.35 -17.93 3.28
N LYS A 19 1.56 -17.94 3.86
CA LYS A 19 1.76 -17.56 5.26
C LYS A 19 1.35 -16.13 5.56
N ALA A 20 1.71 -15.18 4.68
CA ALA A 20 1.33 -13.78 4.83
C ALA A 20 -0.19 -13.59 4.84
N ILE A 21 -0.91 -14.29 3.96
CA ILE A 21 -2.37 -14.23 3.90
C ILE A 21 -3.01 -14.89 5.12
N GLU A 22 -2.49 -16.01 5.60
CA GLU A 22 -2.99 -16.67 6.81
C GLU A 22 -2.86 -15.76 8.04
N GLU A 23 -1.71 -15.12 8.20
CA GLU A 23 -1.46 -14.20 9.31
C GLU A 23 -2.33 -12.93 9.19
N PHE A 24 -2.45 -12.35 8.00
CA PHE A 24 -3.35 -11.24 7.72
C PHE A 24 -4.81 -11.57 8.09
N ASN A 25 -5.32 -12.73 7.66
CA ASN A 25 -6.68 -13.16 7.97
C ASN A 25 -6.90 -13.38 9.47
N ALA A 26 -5.88 -13.85 10.20
CA ALA A 26 -5.95 -14.00 11.65
C ALA A 26 -6.10 -12.64 12.34
N TYR A 27 -5.39 -11.60 11.89
CA TYR A 27 -5.57 -10.23 12.40
C TYR A 27 -6.97 -9.70 12.11
N LEU A 28 -7.46 -9.84 10.87
CA LEU A 28 -8.80 -9.40 10.51
C LEU A 28 -9.87 -10.06 11.36
N ALA A 29 -9.78 -11.38 11.54
CA ALA A 29 -10.71 -12.12 12.40
C ALA A 29 -10.68 -11.63 13.85
N GLY A 30 -9.49 -11.38 14.39
CA GLY A 30 -9.32 -10.83 15.74
C GLY A 30 -9.89 -9.42 15.88
N TRP A 31 -9.93 -8.64 14.80
CA TRP A 31 -10.49 -7.28 14.78
C TRP A 31 -11.99 -7.25 14.42
N GLY A 32 -12.59 -8.39 14.05
CA GLY A 32 -13.98 -8.46 13.58
C GLY A 32 -14.19 -7.77 12.22
N LEU A 33 -13.16 -7.74 11.38
CA LEU A 33 -13.19 -7.12 10.07
C LEU A 33 -13.27 -8.18 8.95
N THR A 34 -13.94 -7.80 7.86
CA THR A 34 -14.04 -8.62 6.65
C THR A 34 -13.57 -7.82 5.45
N MET A 35 -12.71 -8.42 4.63
CA MET A 35 -12.30 -7.83 3.36
C MET A 35 -13.30 -8.16 2.24
N PRO A 36 -13.39 -7.32 1.19
CA PRO A 36 -14.16 -7.65 0.00
C PRO A 36 -13.61 -8.93 -0.66
N PRO A 37 -14.41 -9.67 -1.44
CA PRO A 37 -13.96 -10.85 -2.18
C PRO A 37 -13.11 -10.45 -3.39
N ALA A 38 -11.96 -9.83 -3.12
CA ALA A 38 -10.99 -9.38 -4.09
C ALA A 38 -9.70 -10.20 -3.99
N GLU A 39 -8.88 -10.18 -5.04
CA GLU A 39 -7.55 -10.78 -5.01
C GLU A 39 -6.68 -10.10 -3.95
N ILE A 40 -6.09 -10.90 -3.08
CA ILE A 40 -5.16 -10.40 -2.05
C ILE A 40 -3.76 -10.35 -2.67
N LEU A 41 -3.20 -9.15 -2.74
CA LEU A 41 -1.89 -8.86 -3.26
C LEU A 41 -0.88 -8.77 -2.12
N VAL A 42 0.14 -9.62 -2.15
CA VAL A 42 1.26 -9.59 -1.20
C VAL A 42 2.45 -8.98 -1.91
N GLN A 43 2.82 -7.75 -1.53
CA GLN A 43 3.81 -6.94 -2.23
C GLN A 43 5.08 -6.78 -1.42
N ASP A 44 6.23 -7.06 -2.03
CA ASP A 44 7.56 -6.72 -1.53
C ASP A 44 8.27 -5.71 -2.44
N PHE A 45 7.53 -5.12 -3.36
CA PHE A 45 8.02 -4.17 -4.36
C PHE A 45 9.18 -4.70 -5.20
N GLY A 46 9.32 -6.01 -5.33
CA GLY A 46 10.40 -6.67 -6.05
C GLY A 46 11.75 -6.67 -5.32
N LEU A 47 11.77 -6.35 -4.02
CA LEU A 47 12.99 -6.28 -3.21
C LEU A 47 13.39 -7.62 -2.60
N GLY A 48 12.49 -8.60 -2.56
CA GLY A 48 12.74 -9.91 -1.95
C GLY A 48 12.79 -9.89 -0.41
N ASP A 49 12.34 -8.82 0.23
CA ASP A 49 12.36 -8.65 1.69
C ASP A 49 10.99 -8.20 2.24
N PHE A 50 9.98 -9.03 1.96
CA PHE A 50 8.59 -8.75 2.35
C PHE A 50 8.41 -8.40 3.84
N LYS A 51 9.22 -8.97 4.72
CA LYS A 51 9.08 -8.70 6.16
C LYS A 51 9.45 -7.28 6.54
N ARG A 52 10.37 -6.66 5.83
CA ARG A 52 10.83 -5.30 6.10
C ARG A 52 10.17 -4.27 5.22
N GLU A 53 10.16 -4.52 3.90
CA GLU A 53 9.58 -3.61 2.92
C GLU A 53 8.50 -4.35 2.15
N GLY A 54 7.25 -3.97 2.40
CA GLY A 54 6.11 -4.61 1.78
C GLY A 54 4.80 -4.18 2.40
N LEU A 55 3.73 -4.69 1.84
CA LEU A 55 2.38 -4.58 2.37
C LEU A 55 1.46 -5.63 1.75
N ILE A 56 0.27 -5.77 2.31
CA ILE A 56 -0.81 -6.53 1.67
C ILE A 56 -1.84 -5.52 1.16
N GLU A 57 -2.24 -5.65 -0.10
CA GLU A 57 -3.29 -4.84 -0.72
C GLU A 57 -4.53 -5.67 -1.03
N CYS A 58 -5.70 -5.05 -0.83
CA CYS A 58 -6.98 -5.58 -1.24
C CYS A 58 -7.70 -4.48 -2.04
N TRP A 59 -7.76 -4.61 -3.36
CA TRP A 59 -8.37 -3.61 -4.23
C TRP A 59 -9.89 -3.78 -4.24
N VAL A 60 -10.58 -2.81 -3.66
CA VAL A 60 -12.04 -2.76 -3.69
C VAL A 60 -12.54 -2.38 -5.08
N ALA A 61 -11.86 -1.41 -5.69
CA ALA A 61 -12.13 -0.92 -7.04
C ALA A 61 -10.91 -0.23 -7.62
N ASN A 62 -10.77 -0.28 -8.94
CA ASN A 62 -9.90 0.61 -9.73
C ASN A 62 -10.60 0.90 -11.06
N GLU A 63 -11.50 1.87 -11.03
CA GLU A 63 -12.40 2.22 -12.13
C GLU A 63 -11.75 3.29 -13.01
N ILE A 64 -11.03 2.83 -14.04
CA ILE A 64 -10.19 3.70 -14.88
C ILE A 64 -11.02 4.78 -15.57
N GLU A 65 -12.16 4.41 -16.17
CA GLU A 65 -13.01 5.36 -16.91
C GLU A 65 -13.74 6.32 -15.95
N ALA A 66 -14.14 5.84 -14.79
CA ALA A 66 -14.79 6.65 -13.77
C ALA A 66 -13.80 7.50 -12.95
N GLY A 67 -12.51 7.19 -13.00
CA GLY A 67 -11.44 8.01 -12.44
C GLY A 67 -11.22 7.85 -10.94
N TYR A 68 -11.57 6.69 -10.34
CA TYR A 68 -11.35 6.46 -8.92
C TYR A 68 -10.76 5.08 -8.60
N CYS A 69 -10.15 4.99 -7.41
CA CYS A 69 -9.64 3.76 -6.82
C CYS A 69 -9.93 3.73 -5.32
N GLY A 70 -10.17 2.53 -4.81
CA GLY A 70 -10.27 2.27 -3.39
C GLY A 70 -9.60 0.95 -3.05
N LYS A 71 -8.74 0.94 -2.04
CA LYS A 71 -8.06 -0.27 -1.58
C LYS A 71 -7.77 -0.24 -0.09
N PHE A 72 -7.79 -1.42 0.50
CA PHE A 72 -7.24 -1.63 1.82
C PHE A 72 -5.76 -1.95 1.72
N LEU A 73 -4.97 -1.36 2.62
CA LEU A 73 -3.55 -1.55 2.76
C LEU A 73 -3.26 -2.05 4.16
N PHE A 74 -2.61 -3.19 4.27
CA PHE A 74 -2.23 -3.75 5.57
C PHE A 74 -0.71 -3.87 5.66
N VAL A 75 -0.17 -3.50 6.80
CA VAL A 75 1.24 -3.69 7.16
C VAL A 75 1.36 -4.44 8.48
N PHE A 76 2.36 -5.33 8.55
CA PHE A 76 2.76 -5.98 9.79
C PHE A 76 3.55 -5.02 10.69
N ASP A 77 3.83 -5.43 11.92
CA ASP A 77 4.68 -4.68 12.82
C ASP A 77 6.07 -4.45 12.23
N GLY A 78 6.53 -3.21 12.21
CA GLY A 78 7.80 -2.79 11.64
C GLY A 78 7.90 -2.85 10.11
N GLN A 79 6.90 -3.38 9.40
CA GLN A 79 6.90 -3.44 7.94
C GLN A 79 6.65 -2.06 7.34
N THR A 80 7.39 -1.73 6.28
CA THR A 80 7.38 -0.41 5.66
C THR A 80 6.80 -0.44 4.26
N CYS A 81 5.83 0.43 3.99
CA CYS A 81 5.51 0.88 2.64
C CYS A 81 6.57 1.92 2.24
N PRO A 82 7.41 1.66 1.22
CA PRO A 82 8.53 2.52 0.86
C PRO A 82 8.12 3.94 0.50
N MET A 83 9.03 4.89 0.70
CA MET A 83 8.84 6.27 0.25
C MET A 83 8.64 6.33 -1.26
N HIS A 84 7.55 6.96 -1.66
CA HIS A 84 7.17 7.16 -3.04
C HIS A 84 6.32 8.41 -3.21
N ARG A 85 6.02 8.75 -4.45
CA ARG A 85 5.09 9.81 -4.84
C ARG A 85 4.40 9.47 -6.14
N HIS A 86 3.34 10.18 -6.45
CA HIS A 86 2.57 10.04 -7.69
C HIS A 86 2.60 11.34 -8.48
N LYS A 87 2.71 11.29 -9.80
CA LYS A 87 2.62 12.49 -10.65
C LYS A 87 1.19 13.00 -10.75
N THR A 88 0.22 12.11 -10.82
CA THR A 88 -1.18 12.45 -11.14
C THR A 88 -2.18 12.01 -10.08
N LYS A 89 -1.87 10.94 -9.35
CA LYS A 89 -2.80 10.39 -8.35
C LYS A 89 -2.85 11.30 -7.12
N HIS A 90 -4.05 11.78 -6.81
CA HIS A 90 -4.39 12.32 -5.50
C HIS A 90 -5.00 11.21 -4.68
N GLU A 91 -4.53 11.00 -3.46
CA GLU A 91 -5.02 9.96 -2.57
C GLU A 91 -5.29 10.50 -1.17
N THR A 92 -6.06 9.74 -0.40
CA THR A 92 -6.37 10.02 0.99
C THR A 92 -6.30 8.72 1.76
N PHE A 93 -5.47 8.69 2.80
CA PHE A 93 -5.41 7.59 3.74
C PHE A 93 -6.36 7.81 4.90
N TYR A 94 -7.02 6.76 5.33
CA TYR A 94 -7.81 6.67 6.56
C TYR A 94 -7.32 5.48 7.38
N ILE A 95 -7.00 5.68 8.64
CA ILE A 95 -6.56 4.59 9.52
C ILE A 95 -7.78 3.86 10.05
N VAL A 96 -7.94 2.61 9.63
CA VAL A 96 -9.06 1.75 10.02
C VAL A 96 -8.78 1.07 11.36
N HIS A 97 -7.57 0.50 11.52
CA HIS A 97 -7.16 -0.21 12.72
C HIS A 97 -5.64 -0.17 12.91
N GLY A 98 -5.17 -0.26 14.14
CA GLY A 98 -3.74 -0.19 14.46
C GLY A 98 -3.19 1.24 14.35
N SER A 99 -1.87 1.36 14.24
CA SER A 99 -1.21 2.67 14.11
C SER A 99 -0.04 2.58 13.16
N VAL A 100 0.28 3.66 12.48
CA VAL A 100 1.44 3.77 11.60
C VAL A 100 2.28 4.99 11.91
N SER A 101 3.58 4.89 11.68
CA SER A 101 4.47 6.03 11.54
C SER A 101 4.40 6.50 10.10
N MET A 102 3.67 7.58 9.84
CA MET A 102 3.44 8.13 8.51
C MET A 102 4.42 9.27 8.26
N THR A 103 5.19 9.17 7.18
CA THR A 103 6.05 10.26 6.69
C THR A 103 5.41 10.88 5.46
N SER A 104 5.22 12.21 5.46
CA SER A 104 4.71 12.97 4.34
C SER A 104 5.29 14.38 4.35
N LYS A 105 5.70 14.90 3.19
CA LYS A 105 6.31 16.23 3.06
C LYS A 105 7.54 16.47 3.97
N GLY A 106 8.30 15.41 4.25
CA GLY A 106 9.46 15.46 5.13
C GLY A 106 9.15 15.47 6.63
N GLU A 107 7.88 15.41 7.01
CA GLU A 107 7.45 15.30 8.40
C GLU A 107 6.97 13.89 8.71
N THR A 108 7.32 13.39 9.89
CA THR A 108 6.88 12.07 10.37
C THR A 108 5.98 12.24 11.58
N ARG A 109 4.83 11.58 11.55
CA ARG A 109 3.90 11.55 12.68
C ARG A 109 3.27 10.18 12.87
N VAL A 110 2.87 9.87 14.09
CA VAL A 110 2.05 8.68 14.36
C VAL A 110 0.61 8.99 13.95
N MET A 111 0.02 8.11 13.14
CA MET A 111 -1.40 8.16 12.80
C MET A 111 -2.13 6.98 13.44
N LYS A 112 -3.32 7.26 13.98
CA LYS A 112 -4.15 6.34 14.76
C LYS A 112 -5.53 6.16 14.12
N PRO A 113 -6.32 5.13 14.52
CA PRO A 113 -7.66 4.91 13.99
C PRO A 113 -8.54 6.18 14.02
N GLY A 114 -9.22 6.43 12.91
CA GLY A 114 -10.05 7.61 12.70
C GLY A 114 -9.33 8.81 12.06
N GLU A 115 -8.00 8.82 12.02
CA GLU A 115 -7.26 9.91 11.38
C GLU A 115 -7.22 9.77 9.86
N VAL A 116 -7.19 10.92 9.20
CA VAL A 116 -7.21 11.08 7.74
C VAL A 116 -6.00 11.90 7.30
N LEU A 117 -5.38 11.52 6.17
CA LEU A 117 -4.31 12.26 5.53
C LEU A 117 -4.54 12.36 4.02
N PRO A 118 -4.92 13.53 3.49
CA PRO A 118 -4.88 13.78 2.05
C PRO A 118 -3.43 13.95 1.56
N VAL A 119 -3.11 13.29 0.46
CA VAL A 119 -1.79 13.33 -0.18
C VAL A 119 -1.96 13.81 -1.62
N PRO A 120 -1.71 15.09 -1.91
CA PRO A 120 -1.75 15.62 -3.27
C PRO A 120 -0.67 15.03 -4.18
N PRO A 121 -0.86 15.06 -5.51
CA PRO A 121 0.18 14.69 -6.46
C PRO A 121 1.53 15.36 -6.18
N GLY A 122 2.62 14.66 -6.44
CA GLY A 122 3.98 15.12 -6.20
C GLY A 122 4.47 15.07 -4.75
N THR A 123 3.60 14.73 -3.80
CA THR A 123 3.96 14.68 -2.37
C THR A 123 4.67 13.37 -2.04
N PRO A 124 5.95 13.38 -1.62
CA PRO A 124 6.62 12.20 -1.10
C PRO A 124 5.95 11.70 0.18
N HIS A 125 5.71 10.40 0.26
CA HIS A 125 5.10 9.77 1.42
C HIS A 125 5.45 8.29 1.52
N GLY A 126 5.31 7.74 2.71
CA GLY A 126 5.50 6.34 3.05
C GLY A 126 5.12 6.12 4.50
N PHE A 127 4.96 4.87 4.92
CA PHE A 127 4.58 4.57 6.29
C PHE A 127 5.13 3.25 6.79
N GLN A 128 5.24 3.13 8.11
CA GLN A 128 5.67 1.91 8.78
C GLN A 128 4.64 1.51 9.84
N GLY A 129 4.34 0.23 9.94
CA GLY A 129 3.48 -0.32 10.98
C GLY A 129 4.10 -0.14 12.38
N LEU A 130 3.31 0.39 13.29
CA LEU A 130 3.58 0.39 14.74
C LEU A 130 2.65 -0.64 15.38
N GLY A 131 3.02 -1.91 15.28
CA GLY A 131 2.12 -3.03 15.32
C GLY A 131 1.44 -3.27 13.95
N PRO A 132 0.62 -4.34 13.82
CA PRO A 132 -0.16 -4.57 12.61
C PRO A 132 -1.21 -3.47 12.44
N ALA A 133 -1.32 -2.93 11.22
CA ALA A 133 -2.22 -1.82 10.93
C ALA A 133 -2.92 -1.99 9.57
N LEU A 134 -4.17 -1.50 9.52
CA LEU A 134 -5.01 -1.48 8.32
C LEU A 134 -5.41 -0.05 7.99
N LEU A 135 -5.15 0.34 6.75
CA LEU A 135 -5.52 1.63 6.18
C LEU A 135 -6.52 1.41 5.04
N LEU A 136 -7.39 2.39 4.83
CA LEU A 136 -8.14 2.55 3.60
C LEU A 136 -7.51 3.68 2.79
N GLU A 137 -7.16 3.40 1.53
CA GLU A 137 -6.82 4.41 0.53
C GLU A 137 -8.03 4.64 -0.38
N VAL A 138 -8.46 5.88 -0.49
CA VAL A 138 -9.36 6.35 -1.55
C VAL A 138 -8.59 7.32 -2.42
N SER A 139 -8.64 7.12 -3.74
CA SER A 139 -7.77 7.89 -4.63
C SER A 139 -8.38 8.05 -6.03
N LYS A 140 -7.74 8.87 -6.85
CA LYS A 140 -7.88 8.77 -8.30
C LYS A 140 -7.41 7.39 -8.77
N THR A 141 -7.73 7.05 -10.00
CA THR A 141 -7.30 5.79 -10.64
C THR A 141 -5.84 5.47 -10.31
N CYS A 142 -5.60 4.24 -9.90
CA CYS A 142 -4.26 3.72 -9.66
C CYS A 142 -3.65 3.22 -10.96
N PHE A 143 -2.57 3.87 -11.39
CA PHE A 143 -1.68 3.38 -12.44
C PHE A 143 -0.37 2.95 -11.79
N VAL A 144 0.06 1.71 -12.08
CA VAL A 144 1.30 1.16 -11.50
C VAL A 144 2.50 2.03 -11.87
N ASP A 145 2.53 2.54 -13.09
CA ASP A 145 3.62 3.36 -13.59
C ASP A 145 3.65 4.80 -13.01
N ASP A 146 2.59 5.20 -12.29
CA ASP A 146 2.53 6.48 -11.56
C ASP A 146 3.10 6.39 -10.14
N ASN A 147 3.54 5.20 -9.69
CA ASN A 147 4.27 5.03 -8.44
C ASN A 147 5.76 5.32 -8.67
N LEU A 148 6.26 6.41 -8.11
CA LEU A 148 7.64 6.85 -8.24
C LEU A 148 8.35 6.65 -6.91
N PHE A 149 9.08 5.53 -6.80
CA PHE A 149 9.79 5.16 -5.57
C PHE A 149 11.13 5.87 -5.45
N ASP A 150 11.48 6.29 -4.24
CA ASP A 150 12.80 6.88 -3.94
C ASP A 150 13.90 5.81 -3.96
N ASN A 151 13.58 4.54 -3.65
CA ASN A 151 14.51 3.44 -3.71
C ASN A 151 14.70 2.96 -5.17
N PRO A 152 15.87 3.19 -5.79
CA PRO A 152 16.10 2.83 -7.19
C PRO A 152 16.15 1.32 -7.45
N ARG A 153 16.21 0.49 -6.41
CA ARG A 153 16.19 -0.97 -6.55
C ARG A 153 14.78 -1.52 -6.77
N ILE A 154 13.75 -0.72 -6.55
CA ILE A 154 12.37 -1.14 -6.81
C ILE A 154 12.15 -1.16 -8.33
N PRO A 155 11.89 -2.35 -8.92
CA PRO A 155 11.85 -2.50 -10.38
C PRO A 155 10.49 -2.13 -10.99
N ILE A 156 9.55 -1.64 -10.18
CA ILE A 156 8.17 -1.32 -10.58
C ILE A 156 7.90 0.17 -10.42
N GLY A 157 6.84 0.62 -11.07
CA GLY A 157 6.52 2.03 -11.13
C GLY A 157 7.34 2.77 -12.18
N GLY A 158 7.17 4.08 -12.25
CA GLY A 158 8.02 4.90 -13.09
C GLY A 158 9.43 4.97 -12.47
N ASN A 159 10.46 4.65 -13.21
CA ASN A 159 11.84 4.79 -12.76
C ASN A 159 12.09 6.26 -12.37
N TYR A 160 11.90 6.56 -11.10
CA TYR A 160 12.17 7.90 -10.57
C TYR A 160 13.67 8.09 -10.46
N GLN A 161 14.20 9.03 -11.24
CA GLN A 161 15.63 9.38 -11.22
C GLN A 161 15.93 10.66 -10.44
N GLY A 162 14.98 11.13 -9.58
CA GLY A 162 15.13 12.35 -8.83
C GLY A 162 14.87 13.64 -9.65
N PRO A 163 14.82 14.78 -8.99
CA PRO A 163 14.84 16.06 -9.69
C PRO A 163 16.20 16.31 -10.32
#